data_750327e791184d0f8954eff7aea3ec25
#
_entry.id   750327e791184d0f8954eff7aea3ec25
#
_cell.length_a   1.000
_cell.length_b   1.000
_cell.length_c   1.000
_cell.angle_alpha   90.00
_cell.angle_beta   90.00
_cell.angle_gamma   90.00
#
_symmetry.space_group_name_H-M   'P 1'
#
loop_
_entity.id
_entity.type
_entity.pdbx_description
1 polymer ?
#
loop_
_entity_poly.entity_id
_entity_poly.type
_entity_poly.pdbx_seq_one_letter_code
_entity_poly.pdbx_strand_id
1 'polypeptide(L)'
;MGQLQTKKIYVHQLEPGMYVSGLDRPWLETPFYLQGFMIQNSSDVQKLALYCDYVYVDYKRSVANLDLQVAHKLSHNRKLGIATTPFTQELATRRIVKYNDRIAVTSEIREANCAYQQIKTEFDNMASRIGSGKALNISNLNDVVTPLVDSVIRNPGASIWLARLKSQDSYTYRHCIAVAIWCSVIGRQIGLPKKELALLSMGGMLLDIGK
;
A
#
# COMPACT_ATOMS: atom_id res chain seq x y z
N MET A 1 3.51 -3.48 -9.17
CA MET A 1 3.75 -4.56 -8.21
C MET A 1 5.24 -4.85 -8.21
N GLY A 2 5.97 -4.41 -7.18
CA GLY A 2 7.38 -4.73 -7.04
C GLY A 2 7.50 -6.23 -6.79
N GLN A 3 8.17 -6.95 -7.68
CA GLN A 3 8.52 -8.34 -7.44
C GLN A 3 9.26 -8.40 -6.10
N LEU A 4 8.65 -9.08 -5.14
CA LEU A 4 9.33 -9.54 -3.92
C LEU A 4 10.54 -10.37 -4.40
N GLN A 5 11.74 -9.84 -4.24
CA GLN A 5 12.96 -10.59 -4.57
C GLN A 5 13.25 -11.55 -3.41
N THR A 6 12.34 -12.50 -3.24
CA THR A 6 12.50 -13.61 -2.32
C THR A 6 13.13 -14.77 -3.05
N LYS A 7 14.14 -15.38 -2.46
CA LYS A 7 14.79 -16.56 -2.99
C LYS A 7 14.63 -17.72 -2.02
N LYS A 8 14.34 -18.89 -2.58
CA LYS A 8 14.38 -20.15 -1.85
C LYS A 8 15.82 -20.48 -1.45
N ILE A 9 16.08 -20.65 -0.17
CA ILE A 9 17.39 -21.03 0.40
C ILE A 9 17.18 -22.21 1.34
N TYR A 10 18.02 -23.22 1.23
CA TYR A 10 18.00 -24.36 2.15
C TYR A 10 18.58 -23.95 3.51
N VAL A 11 18.05 -24.54 4.60
CA VAL A 11 18.40 -24.12 5.97
C VAL A 11 19.90 -24.23 6.26
N HIS A 12 20.60 -25.21 5.69
CA HIS A 12 22.07 -25.38 5.85
C HIS A 12 22.90 -24.27 5.16
N GLN A 13 22.25 -23.42 4.35
CA GLN A 13 22.90 -22.29 3.63
C GLN A 13 22.54 -20.95 4.26
N LEU A 14 21.79 -20.95 5.36
CA LEU A 14 21.37 -19.73 6.05
C LEU A 14 22.53 -19.16 6.88
N GLU A 15 22.63 -17.84 6.84
CA GLU A 15 23.62 -17.08 7.60
C GLU A 15 22.94 -15.99 8.43
N PRO A 16 23.52 -15.59 9.58
CA PRO A 16 23.09 -14.42 10.33
C PRO A 16 23.06 -13.18 9.44
N GLY A 17 22.01 -12.36 9.58
CA GLY A 17 21.78 -11.19 8.75
C GLY A 17 20.82 -11.42 7.57
N MET A 18 20.44 -12.65 7.29
CA MET A 18 19.39 -12.97 6.32
C MET A 18 18.00 -12.74 6.90
N TYR A 19 17.08 -12.13 6.11
CA TYR A 19 15.69 -11.94 6.51
C TYR A 19 14.81 -13.04 5.94
N VAL A 20 14.25 -13.87 6.80
CA VAL A 20 13.29 -14.92 6.44
C VAL A 20 11.92 -14.29 6.24
N SER A 21 11.38 -14.36 5.04
CA SER A 21 10.07 -13.80 4.67
C SER A 21 8.98 -14.86 4.51
N GLY A 22 9.37 -16.15 4.39
CA GLY A 22 8.44 -17.28 4.27
C GLY A 22 9.12 -18.59 4.61
N LEU A 23 8.31 -19.58 4.97
CA LEU A 23 8.74 -20.93 5.29
C LEU A 23 8.21 -21.93 4.24
N ASP A 24 8.70 -23.17 4.27
CA ASP A 24 8.22 -24.28 3.43
C ASP A 24 6.88 -24.84 3.92
N ARG A 25 6.37 -24.35 5.05
CA ARG A 25 5.12 -24.75 5.70
C ARG A 25 4.40 -23.54 6.30
N PRO A 26 3.13 -23.70 6.72
CA PRO A 26 2.40 -22.64 7.40
C PRO A 26 3.10 -22.20 8.70
N TRP A 27 3.17 -20.88 8.93
CA TRP A 27 3.78 -20.30 10.14
C TRP A 27 3.16 -20.84 11.44
N LEU A 28 1.87 -21.18 11.41
CA LEU A 28 1.13 -21.73 12.56
C LEU A 28 1.62 -23.12 13.00
N GLU A 29 2.32 -23.83 12.15
CA GLU A 29 2.91 -25.14 12.45
C GLU A 29 4.34 -25.05 13.02
N THR A 30 4.78 -23.84 13.30
CA THR A 30 6.12 -23.56 13.78
C THR A 30 6.08 -22.69 15.04
N PRO A 31 7.11 -22.72 15.91
CA PRO A 31 7.16 -21.91 17.12
C PRO A 31 7.50 -20.44 16.88
N PHE A 32 7.51 -19.97 15.61
CA PHE A 32 7.83 -18.59 15.28
C PHE A 32 6.58 -17.71 15.36
N TYR A 33 6.56 -16.77 16.31
CA TYR A 33 5.42 -15.89 16.57
C TYR A 33 5.20 -14.80 15.49
N LEU A 34 6.25 -14.46 14.72
CA LEU A 34 6.20 -13.40 13.71
C LEU A 34 6.34 -13.99 12.32
N GLN A 35 5.47 -13.54 11.42
CA GLN A 35 5.58 -13.85 9.99
C GLN A 35 6.69 -13.00 9.35
N GLY A 36 7.92 -13.48 9.46
CA GLY A 36 9.12 -12.84 8.97
C GLY A 36 10.00 -12.27 10.08
N PHE A 37 11.28 -12.66 10.07
CA PHE A 37 12.27 -12.21 11.04
C PHE A 37 13.68 -12.26 10.45
N MET A 38 14.58 -11.52 11.07
CA MET A 38 16.00 -11.54 10.73
C MET A 38 16.72 -12.59 11.57
N ILE A 39 17.53 -13.42 10.92
CA ILE A 39 18.41 -14.38 11.59
C ILE A 39 19.49 -13.59 12.29
N GLN A 40 19.52 -13.64 13.62
CA GLN A 40 20.49 -12.90 14.43
C GLN A 40 21.73 -13.72 14.74
N ASN A 41 21.57 -15.04 14.88
CA ASN A 41 22.65 -15.93 15.32
C ASN A 41 22.42 -17.38 14.80
N SER A 42 23.43 -18.23 15.00
CA SER A 42 23.39 -19.63 14.61
C SER A 42 22.31 -20.44 15.33
N SER A 43 21.85 -20.02 16.51
CA SER A 43 20.75 -20.68 17.23
C SER A 43 19.42 -20.54 16.46
N ASP A 44 19.21 -19.41 15.77
CA ASP A 44 18.01 -19.21 14.96
C ASP A 44 18.03 -20.13 13.73
N VAL A 45 19.20 -20.36 13.13
CA VAL A 45 19.36 -21.32 12.03
C VAL A 45 19.08 -22.74 12.52
N GLN A 46 19.59 -23.11 13.70
CA GLN A 46 19.31 -24.43 14.28
C GLN A 46 17.82 -24.65 14.56
N LYS A 47 17.13 -23.62 15.09
CA LYS A 47 15.68 -23.68 15.28
C LYS A 47 14.94 -23.86 13.96
N LEU A 48 15.33 -23.13 12.90
CA LEU A 48 14.74 -23.32 11.57
C LEU A 48 14.97 -24.73 11.04
N ALA A 49 16.15 -25.31 11.26
CA ALA A 49 16.50 -26.66 10.82
C ALA A 49 15.65 -27.76 11.47
N LEU A 50 15.06 -27.51 12.65
CA LEU A 50 14.16 -28.47 13.31
C LEU A 50 12.79 -28.55 12.66
N TYR A 51 12.38 -27.49 11.93
CA TYR A 51 11.01 -27.36 11.43
C TYR A 51 10.93 -27.24 9.92
N CYS A 52 11.98 -26.78 9.24
CA CYS A 52 11.97 -26.44 7.82
C CYS A 52 13.16 -27.04 7.08
N ASP A 53 12.95 -27.46 5.85
CA ASP A 53 14.02 -27.87 4.94
C ASP A 53 14.59 -26.67 4.18
N TYR A 54 13.72 -25.73 3.84
CA TYR A 54 14.09 -24.47 3.17
C TYR A 54 13.20 -23.32 3.59
N VAL A 55 13.67 -22.10 3.37
CA VAL A 55 12.94 -20.86 3.65
C VAL A 55 13.03 -19.92 2.46
N TYR A 56 12.17 -18.90 2.44
CA TYR A 56 12.24 -17.80 1.50
C TYR A 56 12.92 -16.60 2.16
N VAL A 57 14.05 -16.17 1.63
CA VAL A 57 14.83 -15.03 2.13
C VAL A 57 14.56 -13.80 1.28
N ASP A 58 14.24 -12.68 1.92
CA ASP A 58 14.11 -11.37 1.29
C ASP A 58 15.46 -10.63 1.37
N TYR A 59 16.14 -10.53 0.22
CA TYR A 59 17.46 -9.90 0.14
C TYR A 59 17.46 -8.40 0.43
N LYS A 60 16.34 -7.70 0.19
CA LYS A 60 16.24 -6.26 0.45
C LYS A 60 16.18 -5.95 1.95
N ARG A 61 15.67 -6.89 2.72
CA ARG A 61 15.56 -6.80 4.18
C ARG A 61 16.75 -7.37 4.92
N SER A 62 17.60 -8.14 4.23
CA SER A 62 18.84 -8.71 4.79
C SER A 62 19.92 -7.64 4.96
N VAL A 63 20.79 -7.78 5.96
CA VAL A 63 21.83 -6.79 6.24
C VAL A 63 22.88 -6.79 5.13
N ALA A 64 23.33 -5.60 4.72
CA ALA A 64 24.13 -5.30 3.53
C ALA A 64 25.49 -6.03 3.39
N ASN A 65 25.96 -6.75 4.39
CA ASN A 65 27.23 -7.51 4.29
C ASN A 65 27.13 -8.80 3.48
N LEU A 66 25.93 -9.26 3.14
CA LEU A 66 25.72 -10.40 2.24
C LEU A 66 25.75 -10.00 0.76
N ASP A 67 25.65 -8.70 0.46
CA ASP A 67 25.46 -8.20 -0.91
C ASP A 67 26.72 -8.34 -1.79
N LEU A 68 27.93 -8.40 -1.22
CA LEU A 68 29.15 -8.38 -2.03
C LEU A 68 29.49 -9.73 -2.68
N GLN A 69 29.17 -10.84 -2.06
CA GLN A 69 29.48 -12.16 -2.65
C GLN A 69 28.34 -12.72 -3.53
N VAL A 70 27.08 -12.41 -3.19
CA VAL A 70 25.92 -12.86 -3.94
C VAL A 70 25.64 -11.94 -5.13
N ALA A 71 25.84 -10.62 -4.97
CA ALA A 71 25.76 -9.67 -6.07
C ALA A 71 26.80 -9.95 -7.17
N HIS A 72 28.02 -10.37 -6.79
CA HIS A 72 29.06 -10.71 -7.76
C HIS A 72 28.74 -11.98 -8.58
N LYS A 73 28.00 -12.92 -8.01
CA LYS A 73 27.54 -14.14 -8.74
C LYS A 73 26.30 -13.89 -9.59
N LEU A 74 25.48 -12.87 -9.23
CA LEU A 74 24.27 -12.52 -9.98
C LEU A 74 24.52 -11.46 -11.06
N SER A 75 25.56 -10.63 -10.93
CA SER A 75 25.90 -9.60 -11.92
C SER A 75 26.49 -10.19 -13.21
N HIS A 76 27.03 -11.41 -13.17
CA HIS A 76 27.59 -12.07 -14.37
C HIS A 76 26.52 -12.60 -15.34
N ASN A 77 25.24 -12.69 -14.92
CA ASN A 77 24.15 -13.22 -15.75
C ASN A 77 23.00 -12.23 -16.04
N ARG A 78 23.15 -10.95 -15.72
CA ARG A 78 22.14 -9.94 -16.02
C ARG A 78 22.72 -8.66 -16.61
N LYS A 79 23.15 -8.72 -17.85
CA LYS A 79 22.89 -7.64 -18.80
C LYS A 79 21.40 -7.70 -19.19
N LEU A 80 20.52 -7.66 -18.23
CA LEU A 80 19.16 -7.20 -18.45
C LEU A 80 19.24 -5.68 -18.35
N GLY A 81 19.40 -5.05 -19.51
CA GLY A 81 19.00 -3.68 -19.67
C GLY A 81 17.58 -3.58 -19.10
N ILE A 82 17.44 -3.00 -17.91
CA ILE A 82 16.17 -2.43 -17.51
C ILE A 82 15.97 -1.35 -18.56
N ALA A 83 15.19 -1.70 -19.60
CA ALA A 83 14.65 -0.69 -20.46
C ALA A 83 13.96 0.26 -19.52
N THR A 84 14.56 1.42 -19.28
CA THR A 84 13.94 2.52 -18.57
C THR A 84 12.74 2.88 -19.42
N THR A 85 11.58 2.32 -19.06
CA THR A 85 10.35 2.71 -19.74
C THR A 85 10.17 4.20 -19.48
N PRO A 86 9.56 4.95 -20.41
CA PRO A 86 9.26 6.37 -20.21
C PRO A 86 8.63 6.63 -18.82
N PHE A 87 7.84 5.69 -18.33
CA PHE A 87 7.20 5.70 -17.02
C PHE A 87 8.21 5.71 -15.83
N THR A 88 9.31 4.94 -15.90
CA THR A 88 10.29 4.91 -14.79
C THR A 88 11.16 6.17 -14.77
N GLN A 89 11.42 6.78 -15.92
CA GLN A 89 12.10 8.08 -16.01
C GLN A 89 11.22 9.21 -15.47
N GLU A 90 9.92 9.20 -15.79
CA GLU A 90 8.95 10.17 -15.30
C GLU A 90 8.79 10.10 -13.78
N LEU A 91 8.80 8.90 -13.20
CA LEU A 91 8.79 8.72 -11.74
C LEU A 91 10.05 9.26 -11.06
N ALA A 92 11.23 9.12 -11.68
CA ALA A 92 12.50 9.59 -11.12
C ALA A 92 12.62 11.12 -11.10
N THR A 93 11.92 11.81 -12.00
CA THR A 93 11.93 13.29 -12.11
C THR A 93 10.77 13.95 -11.36
N ARG A 94 9.87 13.17 -10.75
CA ARG A 94 8.66 13.67 -10.10
C ARG A 94 8.99 14.49 -8.86
N ARG A 95 8.39 15.68 -8.77
CA ARG A 95 8.49 16.54 -7.58
C ARG A 95 7.69 15.90 -6.42
N ILE A 96 8.40 15.38 -5.42
CA ILE A 96 7.80 14.86 -4.19
C ILE A 96 7.40 16.02 -3.29
N VAL A 97 6.15 16.02 -2.81
CA VAL A 97 5.61 16.99 -1.86
C VAL A 97 5.72 16.44 -0.45
N LYS A 98 6.35 17.18 0.46
CA LYS A 98 6.35 16.85 1.90
C LYS A 98 5.08 17.39 2.54
N TYR A 99 4.27 16.50 3.10
CA TYR A 99 3.08 16.83 3.88
C TYR A 99 3.35 16.61 5.36
N ASN A 100 2.99 17.60 6.17
CA ASN A 100 2.99 17.50 7.63
C ASN A 100 1.55 17.67 8.12
N ASP A 101 1.22 17.03 9.25
CA ASP A 101 -0.07 17.23 9.89
C ASP A 101 -0.15 18.66 10.42
N ARG A 102 -1.17 19.40 9.98
CA ARG A 102 -1.30 20.84 10.28
C ARG A 102 -2.20 21.11 11.47
N ILE A 103 -3.13 20.21 11.77
CA ILE A 103 -4.13 20.35 12.81
C ILE A 103 -4.36 19.02 13.53
N ALA A 104 -4.90 19.06 14.73
CA ALA A 104 -5.23 17.87 15.49
C ALA A 104 -6.37 17.07 14.81
N VAL A 105 -6.35 15.74 14.98
CA VAL A 105 -7.39 14.84 14.45
C VAL A 105 -8.78 15.30 14.92
N THR A 106 -8.93 15.63 16.20
CA THR A 106 -10.19 16.07 16.81
C THR A 106 -10.79 17.30 16.14
N SER A 107 -9.95 18.26 15.75
CA SER A 107 -10.37 19.47 15.04
C SER A 107 -10.76 19.20 13.59
N GLU A 108 -10.10 18.22 12.94
CA GLU A 108 -10.36 17.87 11.54
C GLU A 108 -11.59 16.97 11.34
N ILE A 109 -12.03 16.24 12.37
CA ILE A 109 -13.13 15.26 12.26
C ILE A 109 -14.40 15.88 11.66
N ARG A 110 -14.73 17.12 12.00
CA ARG A 110 -15.92 17.79 11.49
C ARG A 110 -15.85 18.00 9.98
N GLU A 111 -14.75 18.54 9.49
CA GLU A 111 -14.53 18.80 8.06
C GLU A 111 -14.41 17.49 7.26
N ALA A 112 -13.70 16.52 7.81
CA ALA A 112 -13.61 15.17 7.22
C ALA A 112 -14.99 14.51 7.11
N ASN A 113 -15.86 14.68 8.11
CA ASN A 113 -17.23 14.15 8.07
C ASN A 113 -18.09 14.87 7.04
N CYS A 114 -17.96 16.20 6.88
CA CYS A 114 -18.64 16.93 5.83
C CYS A 114 -18.23 16.41 4.44
N ALA A 115 -16.92 16.25 4.19
CA ALA A 115 -16.41 15.70 2.94
C ALA A 115 -16.92 14.27 2.70
N TYR A 116 -16.94 13.43 3.73
CA TYR A 116 -17.48 12.07 3.65
C TYR A 116 -18.96 12.07 3.23
N GLN A 117 -19.80 12.94 3.81
CA GLN A 117 -21.22 13.01 3.46
C GLN A 117 -21.45 13.54 2.02
N GLN A 118 -20.64 14.48 1.56
CA GLN A 118 -20.71 14.97 0.18
C GLN A 118 -20.40 13.84 -0.83
N ILE A 119 -19.34 13.06 -0.59
CA ILE A 119 -19.00 11.90 -1.40
C ILE A 119 -20.14 10.88 -1.37
N LYS A 120 -20.75 10.68 -0.20
CA LYS A 120 -21.89 9.80 -0.03
C LYS A 120 -23.04 10.18 -0.92
N THR A 121 -23.46 11.40 -0.88
CA THR A 121 -24.55 11.90 -1.70
C THR A 121 -24.26 11.74 -3.19
N GLU A 122 -23.06 12.04 -3.62
CA GLU A 122 -22.70 11.94 -5.03
C GLU A 122 -22.62 10.48 -5.50
N PHE A 123 -22.14 9.59 -4.64
CA PHE A 123 -22.15 8.17 -4.94
C PHE A 123 -23.56 7.62 -5.11
N ASP A 124 -24.51 8.00 -4.24
CA ASP A 124 -25.92 7.61 -4.35
C ASP A 124 -26.54 8.14 -5.64
N ASN A 125 -26.22 9.37 -6.05
CA ASN A 125 -26.62 9.94 -7.33
C ASN A 125 -26.06 9.13 -8.52
N MET A 126 -24.79 8.75 -8.48
CA MET A 126 -24.15 7.94 -9.52
C MET A 126 -24.79 6.54 -9.60
N ALA A 127 -25.00 5.88 -8.47
CA ALA A 127 -25.63 4.56 -8.42
C ALA A 127 -27.06 4.60 -9.02
N SER A 128 -27.84 5.63 -8.69
CA SER A 128 -29.18 5.84 -9.24
C SER A 128 -29.16 6.07 -10.76
N ARG A 129 -28.16 6.79 -11.28
CA ARG A 129 -27.98 7.00 -12.72
C ARG A 129 -27.63 5.72 -13.46
N ILE A 130 -26.72 4.92 -12.90
CA ILE A 130 -26.34 3.60 -13.46
C ILE A 130 -27.55 2.69 -13.48
N GLY A 131 -28.31 2.59 -12.38
CA GLY A 131 -29.53 1.78 -12.31
C GLY A 131 -30.62 2.20 -13.31
N SER A 132 -30.62 3.47 -13.75
CA SER A 132 -31.52 3.97 -14.80
C SER A 132 -30.93 3.95 -16.20
N GLY A 133 -29.77 3.31 -16.42
CA GLY A 133 -29.10 3.21 -17.73
C GLY A 133 -28.56 4.52 -18.29
N LYS A 134 -28.39 5.56 -17.44
CA LYS A 134 -27.84 6.86 -17.85
C LYS A 134 -26.34 6.87 -17.71
N ALA A 135 -25.67 7.62 -18.58
CA ALA A 135 -24.22 7.80 -18.52
C ALA A 135 -23.78 8.45 -17.20
N LEU A 136 -22.63 8.01 -16.68
CA LEU A 136 -21.98 8.63 -15.52
C LEU A 136 -21.52 10.04 -15.85
N ASN A 137 -21.81 10.99 -14.98
CA ASN A 137 -21.25 12.34 -15.05
C ASN A 137 -20.04 12.43 -14.09
N ILE A 138 -18.84 12.36 -14.66
CA ILE A 138 -17.59 12.40 -13.90
C ILE A 138 -17.18 13.85 -13.58
N SER A 139 -17.78 14.85 -14.25
CA SER A 139 -17.37 16.27 -14.13
C SER A 139 -17.44 16.79 -12.69
N ASN A 140 -18.48 16.38 -11.94
CA ASN A 140 -18.70 16.84 -10.56
C ASN A 140 -17.86 16.07 -9.55
N LEU A 141 -17.28 14.91 -9.93
CA LEU A 141 -16.60 14.05 -9.00
C LEU A 141 -15.33 14.69 -8.42
N ASN A 142 -14.63 15.47 -9.23
CA ASN A 142 -13.45 16.20 -8.77
C ASN A 142 -13.79 17.22 -7.66
N ASP A 143 -14.93 17.89 -7.77
CA ASP A 143 -15.36 18.90 -6.79
C ASP A 143 -15.73 18.26 -5.45
N VAL A 144 -16.27 17.03 -5.52
CA VAL A 144 -16.67 16.28 -4.34
C VAL A 144 -15.48 15.59 -3.65
N VAL A 145 -14.50 15.14 -4.43
CA VAL A 145 -13.30 14.46 -3.90
C VAL A 145 -12.28 15.46 -3.35
N THR A 146 -12.23 16.68 -3.89
CA THR A 146 -11.27 17.70 -3.46
C THR A 146 -11.35 18.01 -1.96
N PRO A 147 -12.51 18.20 -1.32
CA PRO A 147 -12.61 18.41 0.13
C PRO A 147 -12.05 17.24 0.95
N LEU A 148 -12.25 16.00 0.50
CA LEU A 148 -11.64 14.80 1.13
C LEU A 148 -10.12 14.86 1.08
N VAL A 149 -9.57 15.16 -0.10
CA VAL A 149 -8.11 15.27 -0.30
C VAL A 149 -7.55 16.40 0.57
N ASP A 150 -8.24 17.53 0.67
CA ASP A 150 -7.83 18.64 1.53
C ASP A 150 -7.83 18.24 3.02
N SER A 151 -8.83 17.50 3.46
CA SER A 151 -8.88 16.94 4.81
C SER A 151 -7.70 15.99 5.05
N VAL A 152 -7.44 15.05 4.14
CA VAL A 152 -6.31 14.12 4.22
C VAL A 152 -4.97 14.86 4.24
N ILE A 153 -4.82 15.95 3.47
CA ILE A 153 -3.61 16.79 3.48
C ILE A 153 -3.41 17.46 4.84
N ARG A 154 -4.48 17.97 5.47
CA ARG A 154 -4.41 18.61 6.79
C ARG A 154 -4.12 17.61 7.88
N ASN A 155 -4.89 16.51 7.97
CA ASN A 155 -4.63 15.39 8.86
C ASN A 155 -5.33 14.11 8.39
N PRO A 156 -4.59 13.09 7.94
CA PRO A 156 -5.17 11.84 7.43
C PRO A 156 -5.89 11.02 8.50
N GLY A 157 -5.53 11.20 9.77
CA GLY A 157 -6.08 10.45 10.90
C GLY A 157 -7.60 10.60 11.04
N ALA A 158 -8.15 11.79 10.76
CA ALA A 158 -9.58 12.05 10.83
C ALA A 158 -10.37 11.24 9.78
N SER A 159 -9.90 11.23 8.53
CA SER A 159 -10.54 10.48 7.45
C SER A 159 -10.42 8.96 7.65
N ILE A 160 -9.28 8.46 8.13
CA ILE A 160 -9.08 7.05 8.48
C ILE A 160 -10.03 6.63 9.60
N TRP A 161 -10.18 7.45 10.62
CA TRP A 161 -11.07 7.19 11.75
C TRP A 161 -12.53 7.09 11.29
N LEU A 162 -12.98 8.02 10.43
CA LEU A 162 -14.33 8.00 9.86
C LEU A 162 -14.57 6.75 8.98
N ALA A 163 -13.60 6.36 8.17
CA ALA A 163 -13.70 5.14 7.34
C ALA A 163 -13.94 3.88 8.19
N ARG A 164 -13.40 3.84 9.41
CA ARG A 164 -13.59 2.73 10.35
C ARG A 164 -14.92 2.77 11.08
N LEU A 165 -15.39 3.96 11.45
CA LEU A 165 -16.61 4.11 12.27
C LEU A 165 -17.91 3.92 11.48
N LYS A 166 -17.94 4.26 10.22
CA LYS A 166 -19.13 4.21 9.36
C LYS A 166 -19.47 2.78 8.92
N SER A 167 -19.60 1.86 9.89
CA SER A 167 -19.84 0.44 9.63
C SER A 167 -21.27 0.08 9.25
N GLN A 168 -22.24 1.01 9.38
CA GLN A 168 -23.67 0.75 9.17
C GLN A 168 -24.18 1.06 7.76
N ASP A 169 -23.36 1.66 6.89
CA ASP A 169 -23.70 1.92 5.49
C ASP A 169 -23.63 0.64 4.66
N SER A 170 -24.27 0.60 3.49
CA SER A 170 -24.21 -0.57 2.58
C SER A 170 -22.75 -0.93 2.26
N TYR A 171 -22.47 -2.23 2.11
CA TYR A 171 -21.10 -2.75 1.95
C TYR A 171 -20.35 -2.11 0.77
N THR A 172 -20.93 -2.10 -0.41
CA THR A 172 -20.29 -1.60 -1.65
C THR A 172 -19.91 -0.14 -1.53
N TYR A 173 -20.82 0.65 -1.03
CA TYR A 173 -20.69 2.07 -0.83
C TYR A 173 -19.56 2.41 0.16
N ARG A 174 -19.58 1.82 1.34
CA ARG A 174 -18.56 1.99 2.36
C ARG A 174 -17.18 1.59 1.84
N HIS A 175 -17.11 0.49 1.07
CA HIS A 175 -15.88 0.01 0.48
C HIS A 175 -15.28 1.03 -0.49
N CYS A 176 -16.06 1.55 -1.43
CA CYS A 176 -15.59 2.54 -2.42
C CYS A 176 -15.06 3.82 -1.75
N ILE A 177 -15.76 4.35 -0.74
CA ILE A 177 -15.29 5.53 0.00
C ILE A 177 -14.02 5.21 0.81
N ALA A 178 -13.97 4.05 1.47
CA ALA A 178 -12.78 3.64 2.21
C ALA A 178 -11.57 3.49 1.28
N VAL A 179 -11.74 2.91 0.10
CA VAL A 179 -10.68 2.80 -0.91
C VAL A 179 -10.21 4.19 -1.35
N ALA A 180 -11.12 5.12 -1.62
CA ALA A 180 -10.77 6.51 -1.97
C ALA A 180 -9.95 7.20 -0.87
N ILE A 181 -10.33 7.02 0.40
CA ILE A 181 -9.59 7.55 1.56
C ILE A 181 -8.18 6.92 1.61
N TRP A 182 -8.06 5.60 1.52
CA TRP A 182 -6.76 4.92 1.57
C TRP A 182 -5.86 5.31 0.40
N CYS A 183 -6.41 5.45 -0.80
CA CYS A 183 -5.68 5.96 -1.96
C CYS A 183 -5.11 7.35 -1.69
N SER A 184 -5.90 8.27 -1.13
CA SER A 184 -5.45 9.61 -0.76
C SER A 184 -4.36 9.58 0.32
N VAL A 185 -4.52 8.75 1.35
CA VAL A 185 -3.55 8.64 2.47
C VAL A 185 -2.22 8.09 1.98
N ILE A 186 -2.25 7.01 1.18
CA ILE A 186 -1.04 6.42 0.59
C ILE A 186 -0.38 7.42 -0.36
N GLY A 187 -1.15 8.05 -1.24
CA GLY A 187 -0.65 9.08 -2.16
C GLY A 187 0.02 10.24 -1.43
N ARG A 188 -0.59 10.73 -0.33
CA ARG A 188 0.01 11.75 0.55
C ARG A 188 1.33 11.29 1.14
N GLN A 189 1.40 10.04 1.61
CA GLN A 189 2.60 9.49 2.23
C GLN A 189 3.77 9.36 1.25
N ILE A 190 3.50 9.00 0.00
CA ILE A 190 4.53 8.96 -1.06
C ILE A 190 4.80 10.33 -1.69
N GLY A 191 4.10 11.37 -1.26
CA GLY A 191 4.36 12.76 -1.66
C GLY A 191 3.78 13.15 -3.01
N LEU A 192 2.64 12.57 -3.44
CA LEU A 192 1.97 12.99 -4.67
C LEU A 192 1.42 14.42 -4.56
N PRO A 193 1.51 15.24 -5.61
CA PRO A 193 0.87 16.55 -5.65
C PRO A 193 -0.66 16.46 -5.48
N LYS A 194 -1.29 17.51 -4.94
CA LYS A 194 -2.74 17.56 -4.66
C LYS A 194 -3.61 17.11 -5.85
N LYS A 195 -3.28 17.52 -7.07
CA LYS A 195 -4.02 17.13 -8.28
C LYS A 195 -4.00 15.61 -8.51
N GLU A 196 -2.87 14.99 -8.27
CA GLU A 196 -2.70 13.55 -8.42
C GLU A 196 -3.35 12.78 -7.28
N LEU A 197 -3.36 13.34 -6.06
CA LEU A 197 -4.14 12.79 -4.95
C LEU A 197 -5.63 12.75 -5.28
N ALA A 198 -6.17 13.81 -5.89
CA ALA A 198 -7.57 13.84 -6.31
C ALA A 198 -7.87 12.78 -7.37
N LEU A 199 -7.01 12.65 -8.39
CA LEU A 199 -7.15 11.62 -9.43
C LEU A 199 -7.08 10.20 -8.85
N LEU A 200 -6.12 9.96 -7.95
CA LEU A 200 -5.95 8.66 -7.30
C LEU A 200 -7.16 8.31 -6.43
N SER A 201 -7.69 9.29 -5.71
CA SER A 201 -8.88 9.14 -4.87
C SER A 201 -10.13 8.86 -5.71
N MET A 202 -10.32 9.58 -6.81
CA MET A 202 -11.42 9.33 -7.77
C MET A 202 -11.32 7.92 -8.37
N GLY A 203 -10.13 7.50 -8.79
CA GLY A 203 -9.89 6.15 -9.29
C GLY A 203 -10.25 5.07 -8.26
N GLY A 204 -9.86 5.27 -6.99
CA GLY A 204 -10.23 4.38 -5.90
C GLY A 204 -11.74 4.32 -5.64
N MET A 205 -12.44 5.44 -5.76
CA MET A 205 -13.89 5.52 -5.59
C MET A 205 -14.65 4.80 -6.71
N LEU A 206 -14.17 4.89 -7.93
CA LEU A 206 -14.83 4.31 -9.12
C LEU A 206 -14.49 2.84 -9.36
N LEU A 207 -13.48 2.29 -8.67
CA LEU A 207 -12.93 0.95 -8.93
C LEU A 207 -14.01 -0.14 -8.94
N ASP A 208 -14.97 -0.07 -8.04
CA ASP A 208 -15.99 -1.10 -7.82
C ASP A 208 -17.43 -0.64 -8.13
N ILE A 209 -17.59 0.54 -8.73
CA ILE A 209 -18.94 1.11 -8.97
C ILE A 209 -19.80 0.28 -9.95
N GLY A 210 -19.16 -0.58 -10.73
CA GLY A 210 -19.84 -1.46 -11.70
C GLY A 210 -20.11 -2.88 -11.19
N LYS A 211 -19.81 -3.17 -9.93
CA LYS A 211 -20.11 -4.45 -9.28
C LYS A 211 -21.40 -4.32 -8.46
#